data_0c710af27202b49580cf5fb8df990fd5
#
_entry.id   0c710af27202b49580cf5fb8df990fd5
#
_cell.length_a   1.000
_cell.length_b   1.000
_cell.length_c   1.000
_cell.angle_alpha   90.00
_cell.angle_beta   90.00
_cell.angle_gamma   90.00
#
_symmetry.space_group_name_H-M   'P 1'
#
loop_
_entity.id
_entity.type
_entity.pdbx_description
1 polymer ?
#
loop_
_entity_poly.entity_id
_entity_poly.type
_entity_poly.pdbx_seq_one_letter_code
_entity_poly.pdbx_strand_id
1 'polypeptide(L)'
;MNIFIILFILLINVINIFAIYKLLGKDIKNKEKIIFIAVGVAIMYMLVSVVYWLSSIGMDKNAADAGRDFITFTFVPVNGLCVLTFLSSSYKKFKEGRLKANILRNRCVVLVAVLIILLVMEFFYFKNIQNNALEILNDAKNNITNNTNTINNSTNENDTL
;
A
#
# COMPACT_ATOMS: atom_id res chain seq x y z
N MET A 1 1.27 -16.85 -1.79
CA MET A 1 2.35 -15.84 -1.97
C MET A 1 3.67 -16.51 -1.72
N ASN A 2 4.70 -16.29 -2.55
CA ASN A 2 6.00 -16.96 -2.42
C ASN A 2 6.72 -16.43 -1.16
N ILE A 3 7.22 -17.34 -0.30
CA ILE A 3 7.88 -17.00 0.96
C ILE A 3 9.08 -16.06 0.77
N PHE A 4 9.78 -16.17 -0.37
CA PHE A 4 10.88 -15.28 -0.72
C PHE A 4 10.44 -13.82 -0.91
N ILE A 5 9.26 -13.59 -1.46
CA ILE A 5 8.71 -12.24 -1.63
C ILE A 5 8.40 -11.63 -0.27
N ILE A 6 7.81 -12.42 0.65
CA ILE A 6 7.51 -11.96 2.01
C ILE A 6 8.81 -11.57 2.74
N LEU A 7 9.81 -12.44 2.69
CA LEU A 7 11.11 -12.18 3.32
C LEU A 7 11.79 -10.95 2.74
N PHE A 8 11.72 -10.77 1.42
CA PHE A 8 12.29 -9.60 0.73
C PHE A 8 11.60 -8.30 1.16
N ILE A 9 10.27 -8.28 1.23
CA ILE A 9 9.51 -7.11 1.71
C ILE A 9 9.83 -6.80 3.17
N LEU A 10 9.91 -7.82 4.04
CA LEU A 10 10.30 -7.63 5.43
C LEU A 10 11.71 -7.04 5.55
N LEU A 11 12.66 -7.53 4.75
CA LEU A 11 14.02 -7.01 4.72
C LEU A 11 14.07 -5.54 4.32
N ILE A 12 13.34 -5.14 3.28
CA ILE A 12 13.22 -3.74 2.86
C ILE A 12 12.65 -2.87 3.99
N ASN A 13 11.61 -3.33 4.69
CA ASN A 13 11.05 -2.59 5.82
C ASN A 13 12.06 -2.39 6.95
N VAL A 14 12.82 -3.43 7.31
CA VAL A 14 13.87 -3.34 8.34
C VAL A 14 14.97 -2.37 7.93
N ILE A 15 15.44 -2.43 6.67
CA ILE A 15 16.45 -1.51 6.15
C ILE A 15 15.94 -0.06 6.20
N ASN A 16 14.68 0.19 5.83
CA ASN A 16 14.07 1.52 5.88
C ASN A 16 14.02 2.08 7.31
N ILE A 17 13.54 1.30 8.26
CA ILE A 17 13.46 1.70 9.67
C ILE A 17 14.86 2.04 10.19
N PHE A 18 15.84 1.21 9.88
CA PHE A 18 17.22 1.43 10.30
C PHE A 18 17.85 2.68 9.66
N ALA A 19 17.59 2.92 8.36
CA ALA A 19 18.05 4.11 7.65
C ALA A 19 17.46 5.38 8.26
N ILE A 20 16.14 5.41 8.53
CA ILE A 20 15.47 6.55 9.16
C ILE A 20 16.03 6.79 10.57
N TYR A 21 16.22 5.72 11.35
CA TYR A 21 16.81 5.80 12.69
C TYR A 21 18.22 6.44 12.68
N LYS A 22 19.05 6.07 11.71
CA LYS A 22 20.39 6.68 11.51
C LYS A 22 20.31 8.14 11.05
N LEU A 23 19.38 8.45 10.12
CA LEU A 23 19.20 9.80 9.61
C LEU A 23 18.80 10.82 10.67
N LEU A 24 18.05 10.40 11.68
CA LEU A 24 17.68 11.25 12.82
C LEU A 24 18.90 11.70 13.65
N GLY A 25 20.03 10.99 13.53
CA GLY A 25 21.31 11.39 14.16
C GLY A 25 21.38 11.12 15.65
N LYS A 26 22.52 11.49 16.29
CA LYS A 26 22.78 11.23 17.71
C LYS A 26 22.11 12.27 18.63
N ASP A 27 21.79 13.44 18.10
CA ASP A 27 21.28 14.58 18.90
C ASP A 27 19.81 14.42 19.33
N ILE A 28 19.10 13.46 18.72
CA ILE A 28 17.72 13.13 19.09
C ILE A 28 17.72 11.92 20.01
N LYS A 29 16.98 11.99 21.12
CA LYS A 29 16.87 10.90 22.09
C LYS A 29 16.28 9.64 21.45
N ASN A 30 16.77 8.48 21.83
CA ASN A 30 16.31 7.21 21.26
C ASN A 30 14.79 6.99 21.39
N LYS A 31 14.19 7.40 22.50
CA LYS A 31 12.73 7.34 22.69
C LYS A 31 11.99 8.19 21.63
N GLU A 32 12.45 9.41 21.36
CA GLU A 32 11.86 10.29 20.35
C GLU A 32 11.97 9.70 18.95
N LYS A 33 13.11 9.06 18.61
CA LYS A 33 13.30 8.38 17.32
C LYS A 33 12.31 7.23 17.14
N ILE A 34 12.16 6.39 18.15
CA ILE A 34 11.25 5.25 18.10
C ILE A 34 9.81 5.73 17.93
N ILE A 35 9.39 6.73 18.72
CA ILE A 35 8.05 7.31 18.62
C ILE A 35 7.83 7.91 17.22
N PHE A 36 8.80 8.67 16.70
CA PHE A 36 8.72 9.27 15.37
C PHE A 36 8.54 8.23 14.26
N ILE A 37 9.33 7.14 14.31
CA ILE A 37 9.24 6.05 13.35
C ILE A 37 7.89 5.32 13.48
N ALA A 38 7.49 4.97 14.70
CA ALA A 38 6.25 4.23 14.95
C ALA A 38 5.01 5.02 14.48
N VAL A 39 4.94 6.30 14.83
CA VAL A 39 3.83 7.18 14.41
C VAL A 39 3.86 7.38 12.89
N GLY A 40 5.02 7.61 12.31
CA GLY A 40 5.17 7.79 10.87
C GLY A 40 4.73 6.55 10.09
N VAL A 41 5.15 5.36 10.50
CA VAL A 41 4.75 4.08 9.87
C VAL A 41 3.24 3.85 10.04
N ALA A 42 2.69 4.12 11.23
CA ALA A 42 1.25 3.97 11.47
C ALA A 42 0.42 4.90 10.56
N ILE A 43 0.82 6.15 10.40
CA ILE A 43 0.16 7.11 9.50
C ILE A 43 0.24 6.62 8.04
N MET A 44 1.42 6.15 7.58
CA MET A 44 1.56 5.64 6.22
C MET A 44 0.67 4.41 5.98
N TYR A 45 0.63 3.49 6.95
CA TYR A 45 -0.25 2.33 6.88
C TYR A 45 -1.73 2.74 6.77
N MET A 46 -2.16 3.68 7.59
CA MET A 46 -3.54 4.19 7.55
C MET A 46 -3.86 4.84 6.19
N LEU A 47 -2.96 5.68 5.66
CA LEU A 47 -3.17 6.37 4.38
C LEU A 47 -3.28 5.39 3.21
N VAL A 48 -2.35 4.43 3.10
CA VAL A 48 -2.38 3.41 2.04
C VAL A 48 -3.64 2.54 2.16
N SER A 49 -4.03 2.14 3.38
CA SER A 49 -5.23 1.35 3.62
C SER A 49 -6.51 2.09 3.24
N VAL A 50 -6.60 3.39 3.57
CA VAL A 50 -7.75 4.22 3.20
C VAL A 50 -7.85 4.37 1.68
N VAL A 51 -6.74 4.63 0.99
CA VAL A 51 -6.72 4.74 -0.47
C VAL A 51 -7.10 3.41 -1.13
N TYR A 52 -6.61 2.28 -0.61
CA TYR A 52 -7.00 0.96 -1.07
C TYR A 52 -8.51 0.72 -0.90
N TRP A 53 -9.05 1.03 0.29
CA TRP A 53 -10.47 0.91 0.57
C TRP A 53 -11.33 1.81 -0.36
N LEU A 54 -10.91 3.07 -0.58
CA LEU A 54 -11.59 3.97 -1.50
C LEU A 54 -11.61 3.44 -2.95
N SER A 55 -10.52 2.82 -3.40
CA SER A 55 -10.45 2.23 -4.74
C SER A 55 -11.40 1.04 -4.93
N SER A 56 -11.75 0.35 -3.83
CA SER A 56 -12.61 -0.84 -3.85
C SER A 56 -14.10 -0.56 -3.76
N ILE A 57 -14.51 0.71 -3.62
CA ILE A 57 -15.93 1.07 -3.49
C ILE A 57 -16.71 0.63 -4.73
N GLY A 58 -17.79 -0.12 -4.50
CA GLY A 58 -18.68 -0.63 -5.56
C GLY A 58 -18.19 -1.89 -6.27
N MET A 59 -17.12 -2.54 -5.79
CA MET A 59 -16.60 -3.78 -6.34
C MET A 59 -17.11 -5.02 -5.59
N ASP A 60 -17.07 -6.18 -6.25
CA ASP A 60 -17.24 -7.48 -5.60
C ASP A 60 -16.18 -7.67 -4.52
N LYS A 61 -16.55 -8.31 -3.40
CA LYS A 61 -15.67 -8.47 -2.24
C LYS A 61 -14.37 -9.20 -2.60
N ASN A 62 -14.43 -10.24 -3.42
CA ASN A 62 -13.24 -11.01 -3.79
C ASN A 62 -12.29 -10.20 -4.68
N ALA A 63 -12.85 -9.39 -5.58
CA ALA A 63 -12.07 -8.45 -6.39
C ALA A 63 -11.49 -7.31 -5.54
N ALA A 64 -12.28 -6.79 -4.59
CA ALA A 64 -11.85 -5.74 -3.65
C ALA A 64 -10.72 -6.19 -2.73
N ASP A 65 -10.69 -7.46 -2.31
CA ASP A 65 -9.65 -8.02 -1.45
C ASP A 65 -8.42 -8.52 -2.24
N ALA A 66 -8.45 -8.47 -3.59
CA ALA A 66 -7.38 -8.97 -4.44
C ALA A 66 -6.04 -8.27 -4.18
N GLY A 67 -5.09 -9.01 -3.65
CA GLY A 67 -3.74 -8.53 -3.40
C GLY A 67 -3.59 -7.50 -2.27
N ARG A 68 -4.64 -7.24 -1.47
CA ARG A 68 -4.65 -6.22 -0.42
C ARG A 68 -3.42 -6.25 0.47
N ASP A 69 -3.09 -7.41 1.01
CA ASP A 69 -1.97 -7.53 1.96
C ASP A 69 -0.64 -7.27 1.27
N PHE A 70 -0.43 -7.83 0.07
CA PHE A 70 0.78 -7.60 -0.72
C PHE A 70 0.95 -6.11 -1.05
N ILE A 71 -0.10 -5.45 -1.53
CA ILE A 71 -0.10 -4.04 -1.89
C ILE A 71 0.22 -3.18 -0.67
N THR A 72 -0.45 -3.40 0.45
CA THR A 72 -0.25 -2.64 1.67
C THR A 72 1.18 -2.79 2.19
N PHE A 73 1.71 -4.02 2.25
CA PHE A 73 3.08 -4.26 2.69
C PHE A 73 4.15 -3.71 1.75
N THR A 74 3.85 -3.51 0.48
CA THR A 74 4.80 -2.96 -0.50
C THR A 74 4.78 -1.44 -0.51
N PHE A 75 3.59 -0.82 -0.52
CA PHE A 75 3.46 0.64 -0.68
C PHE A 75 3.73 1.41 0.61
N VAL A 76 3.45 0.84 1.79
CA VAL A 76 3.79 1.47 3.08
C VAL A 76 5.31 1.77 3.19
N PRO A 77 6.23 0.82 2.93
CA PRO A 77 7.66 1.13 2.96
C PRO A 77 8.10 2.10 1.86
N VAL A 78 7.50 2.05 0.66
CA VAL A 78 7.84 2.98 -0.42
C VAL A 78 7.47 4.42 -0.03
N ASN A 79 6.24 4.64 0.43
CA ASN A 79 5.80 5.94 0.91
C ASN A 79 6.60 6.39 2.14
N GLY A 80 6.85 5.46 3.07
CA GLY A 80 7.66 5.71 4.25
C GLY A 80 9.08 6.14 3.90
N LEU A 81 9.72 5.51 2.92
CA LEU A 81 11.05 5.87 2.47
C LEU A 81 11.08 7.29 1.92
N CYS A 82 10.16 7.65 1.06
CA CYS A 82 10.12 8.99 0.47
C CYS A 82 9.79 10.07 1.51
N VAL A 83 8.75 9.85 2.31
CA VAL A 83 8.20 10.86 3.21
C VAL A 83 8.99 10.96 4.52
N LEU A 84 9.21 9.82 5.20
CA LEU A 84 9.86 9.81 6.51
C LEU A 84 11.35 10.14 6.42
N THR A 85 12.03 9.75 5.36
CA THR A 85 13.44 10.11 5.13
C THR A 85 13.59 11.61 4.97
N PHE A 86 12.76 12.23 4.14
CA PHE A 86 12.78 13.69 3.94
C PHE A 86 12.41 14.45 5.21
N LEU A 87 11.36 13.99 5.91
CA LEU A 87 10.91 14.60 7.16
C LEU A 87 11.96 14.46 8.27
N SER A 88 12.60 13.29 8.39
CA SER A 88 13.69 13.04 9.36
C SER A 88 14.87 13.98 9.15
N SER A 89 15.29 14.13 7.89
CA SER A 89 16.38 15.05 7.54
C SER A 89 16.03 16.52 7.84
N SER A 90 14.81 16.92 7.55
CA SER A 90 14.32 18.28 7.80
C SER A 90 14.17 18.56 9.31
N TYR A 91 13.63 17.60 10.06
CA TYR A 91 13.46 17.68 11.51
C TYR A 91 14.81 17.77 12.24
N LYS A 92 15.79 16.96 11.82
CA LYS A 92 17.15 17.01 12.35
C LYS A 92 17.76 18.41 12.16
N LYS A 93 17.73 18.96 10.94
CA LYS A 93 18.26 20.28 10.64
C LYS A 93 17.57 21.40 11.43
N PHE A 94 16.28 21.25 11.69
CA PHE A 94 15.51 22.18 12.52
C PHE A 94 15.96 22.12 13.99
N LYS A 95 16.12 20.93 14.56
CA LYS A 95 16.61 20.75 15.94
C LYS A 95 18.03 21.24 16.16
N GLU A 96 18.89 21.14 15.14
CA GLU A 96 20.26 21.67 15.14
C GLU A 96 20.33 23.21 14.95
N GLY A 97 19.19 23.90 14.83
CA GLY A 97 19.11 25.33 14.58
C GLY A 97 19.55 25.77 13.18
N ARG A 98 19.83 24.81 12.29
CA ARG A 98 20.27 25.08 10.90
C ARG A 98 19.11 25.40 9.95
N LEU A 99 17.87 25.20 10.38
CA LEU A 99 16.67 25.41 9.57
C LEU A 99 15.69 26.33 10.29
N LYS A 100 15.30 27.43 9.63
CA LYS A 100 14.26 28.34 10.17
C LYS A 100 12.88 27.67 10.08
N ALA A 101 11.99 27.97 11.03
CA ALA A 101 10.63 27.41 11.10
C ALA A 101 9.82 27.61 9.80
N ASN A 102 9.95 28.77 9.16
CA ASN A 102 9.26 29.06 7.89
C ASN A 102 9.71 28.12 6.75
N ILE A 103 11.01 27.79 6.70
CA ILE A 103 11.54 26.88 5.69
C ILE A 103 11.08 25.45 5.97
N LEU A 104 11.02 25.04 7.25
CA LEU A 104 10.47 23.74 7.63
C LEU A 104 9.01 23.62 7.20
N ARG A 105 8.19 24.65 7.48
CA ARG A 105 6.79 24.68 7.07
C ARG A 105 6.63 24.51 5.55
N ASN A 106 7.39 25.26 4.76
CA ASN A 106 7.32 25.15 3.29
C ASN A 106 7.73 23.75 2.80
N ARG A 107 8.75 23.13 3.41
CA ARG A 107 9.14 21.76 3.10
C ARG A 107 8.03 20.74 3.43
N CYS A 108 7.33 20.92 4.55
CA CYS A 108 6.19 20.07 4.90
C CYS A 108 5.04 20.22 3.89
N VAL A 109 4.76 21.46 3.42
CA VAL A 109 3.73 21.67 2.38
C VAL A 109 4.08 20.98 1.08
N VAL A 110 5.32 21.09 0.60
CA VAL A 110 5.80 20.40 -0.60
C VAL A 110 5.70 18.88 -0.41
N LEU A 111 6.09 18.37 0.76
CA LEU A 111 6.01 16.96 1.08
C LEU A 111 4.56 16.42 1.03
N VAL A 112 3.62 17.19 1.61
CA VAL A 112 2.19 16.83 1.57
C VAL A 112 1.68 16.81 0.12
N ALA A 113 2.07 17.79 -0.70
CA ALA A 113 1.70 17.80 -2.12
C ALA A 113 2.24 16.56 -2.88
N VAL A 114 3.50 16.20 -2.66
CA VAL A 114 4.09 14.97 -3.25
C VAL A 114 3.37 13.73 -2.75
N LEU A 115 3.05 13.65 -1.46
CA LEU A 115 2.31 12.52 -0.89
C LEU A 115 0.91 12.39 -1.52
N ILE A 116 0.20 13.49 -1.71
CA ILE A 116 -1.12 13.47 -2.38
C ILE A 116 -0.99 12.92 -3.80
N ILE A 117 0.02 13.35 -4.56
CA ILE A 117 0.25 12.84 -5.91
C ILE A 117 0.52 11.33 -5.89
N LEU A 118 1.35 10.84 -4.98
CA LEU A 118 1.63 9.42 -4.82
C LEU A 118 0.35 8.63 -4.50
N LEU A 119 -0.46 9.10 -3.54
CA LEU A 119 -1.72 8.44 -3.16
C LEU A 119 -2.74 8.41 -4.31
N VAL A 120 -2.78 9.45 -5.15
CA VAL A 120 -3.63 9.46 -6.35
C VAL A 120 -3.15 8.43 -7.37
N MET A 121 -1.85 8.33 -7.61
CA MET A 121 -1.28 7.30 -8.49
C MET A 121 -1.57 5.88 -7.96
N GLU A 122 -1.42 5.67 -6.67
CA GLU A 122 -1.74 4.41 -6.00
C GLU A 122 -3.22 4.05 -6.14
N PHE A 123 -4.12 5.02 -5.98
CA PHE A 123 -5.56 4.81 -6.18
C PHE A 123 -5.88 4.24 -7.56
N PHE A 124 -5.34 4.81 -8.62
CA PHE A 124 -5.55 4.32 -9.98
C PHE A 124 -4.92 2.94 -10.19
N TYR A 125 -3.74 2.71 -9.63
CA TYR A 125 -3.06 1.43 -9.72
C TYR A 125 -3.85 0.33 -8.99
N PHE A 126 -4.34 0.58 -7.79
CA PHE A 126 -5.15 -0.37 -7.01
C PHE A 126 -6.46 -0.68 -7.73
N LYS A 127 -7.13 0.34 -8.26
CA LYS A 127 -8.36 0.16 -9.04
C LYS A 127 -8.14 -0.70 -10.29
N ASN A 128 -7.01 -0.54 -10.96
CA ASN A 128 -6.66 -1.38 -12.11
C ASN A 128 -6.47 -2.85 -11.71
N ILE A 129 -5.77 -3.14 -10.62
CA ILE A 129 -5.60 -4.51 -10.12
C ILE A 129 -6.95 -5.14 -9.77
N GLN A 130 -7.81 -4.40 -9.09
CA GLN A 130 -9.14 -4.87 -8.69
C GLN A 130 -10.05 -5.11 -9.89
N ASN A 131 -9.99 -4.26 -10.92
CA ASN A 131 -10.72 -4.47 -12.16
C ASN A 131 -10.26 -5.73 -12.90
N ASN A 132 -8.97 -5.97 -13.00
CA ASN A 132 -8.43 -7.19 -13.59
C ASN A 132 -8.86 -8.45 -12.80
N ALA A 133 -8.90 -8.37 -11.47
CA ALA A 133 -9.40 -9.46 -10.64
C ALA A 133 -10.90 -9.72 -10.85
N LEU A 134 -11.69 -8.66 -11.03
CA LEU A 134 -13.12 -8.77 -11.34
C LEU A 134 -13.37 -9.44 -12.70
N GLU A 135 -12.60 -9.08 -13.71
CA GLU A 135 -12.67 -9.70 -15.03
C GLU A 135 -12.40 -11.21 -14.96
N ILE A 136 -11.32 -11.62 -14.28
CA ILE A 136 -10.97 -13.03 -14.07
C ILE A 136 -12.10 -13.79 -13.33
N LEU A 137 -12.70 -13.17 -12.31
CA LEU A 137 -13.81 -13.77 -11.57
C LEU A 137 -15.06 -13.95 -12.44
N ASN A 138 -15.38 -12.98 -13.29
CA ASN A 138 -16.52 -13.06 -14.21
C ASN A 138 -16.31 -14.13 -15.26
N ASP A 139 -15.12 -14.25 -15.82
CA ASP A 139 -14.78 -15.29 -16.80
C ASP A 139 -14.87 -16.69 -16.18
N ALA A 140 -14.36 -16.87 -14.97
CA ALA A 140 -14.47 -18.13 -14.24
C ALA A 140 -15.93 -18.50 -13.98
N LYS A 141 -16.77 -17.55 -13.58
CA LYS A 141 -18.21 -17.75 -13.36
C LYS A 141 -18.94 -18.15 -14.64
N ASN A 142 -18.66 -17.48 -15.74
CA ASN A 142 -19.26 -17.77 -17.05
C ASN A 142 -18.88 -19.19 -17.53
N ASN A 143 -17.64 -19.60 -17.36
CA ASN A 143 -17.17 -20.94 -17.71
C ASN A 143 -17.86 -22.03 -16.90
N ILE A 144 -18.08 -21.82 -15.60
CA ILE A 144 -18.80 -22.75 -14.73
C ILE A 144 -20.27 -22.86 -15.20
N THR A 145 -20.92 -21.74 -15.47
CA THR A 145 -22.33 -21.72 -15.91
C THR A 145 -22.50 -22.46 -17.24
N ASN A 146 -21.61 -22.24 -18.21
CA ASN A 146 -21.65 -22.91 -19.50
C ASN A 146 -21.44 -24.43 -19.36
N ASN A 147 -20.49 -24.86 -18.53
CA ASN A 147 -20.26 -26.29 -18.27
C ASN A 147 -21.47 -26.96 -17.59
N THR A 148 -22.11 -26.30 -16.64
CA THR A 148 -23.30 -26.79 -15.95
C THR A 148 -24.47 -26.97 -16.92
N ASN A 149 -24.68 -26.01 -17.83
CA ASN A 149 -25.72 -26.08 -18.86
C ASN A 149 -25.46 -27.21 -19.85
N THR A 150 -24.22 -27.48 -20.20
CA THR A 150 -23.84 -28.61 -21.09
C THR A 150 -24.12 -29.96 -20.44
N ILE A 151 -23.81 -30.08 -19.15
CA ILE A 151 -24.08 -31.33 -18.39
C ILE A 151 -25.59 -31.57 -18.27
N ASN A 152 -26.38 -30.55 -17.95
CA ASN A 152 -27.83 -30.68 -17.80
C ASN A 152 -28.52 -31.06 -19.14
N ASN A 153 -28.04 -30.52 -20.27
CA ASN A 153 -28.57 -30.89 -21.59
C ASN A 153 -28.23 -32.33 -21.98
N SER A 154 -27.04 -32.83 -21.66
CA SER A 154 -26.65 -34.22 -21.93
C SER A 154 -27.36 -35.23 -21.06
N THR A 155 -27.83 -34.86 -19.86
CA THR A 155 -28.58 -35.72 -18.96
C THR A 155 -30.05 -35.88 -19.44
N ASN A 156 -30.65 -34.82 -19.99
CA ASN A 156 -32.00 -34.83 -20.49
C ASN A 156 -32.17 -35.61 -21.83
N GLU A 157 -31.11 -35.76 -22.63
CA GLU A 157 -31.15 -36.57 -23.85
C GLU A 157 -31.10 -38.07 -23.58
N ASN A 158 -30.53 -38.50 -22.43
CA ASN A 158 -30.46 -39.93 -22.07
C ASN A 158 -31.72 -40.46 -21.38
N ASP A 159 -32.63 -39.61 -20.92
CA ASP A 159 -33.87 -40.03 -20.27
C ASP A 159 -35.06 -40.20 -21.25
N THR A 160 -34.83 -40.02 -22.57
CA THR A 160 -35.85 -40.11 -23.63
C THR A 160 -35.72 -41.38 -24.53
N LEU A 161 -34.93 -42.36 -24.14
CA LEU A 161 -34.82 -43.69 -24.77
C LEU A 161 -35.36 -44.77 -23.83
#